data_3251486f2d038c94a742540af780628d
#
_entry.id   3251486f2d038c94a742540af780628d
#
_cell.length_a   1.000
_cell.length_b   1.000
_cell.length_c   1.000
_cell.angle_alpha   90.00
_cell.angle_beta   90.00
_cell.angle_gamma   90.00
#
_symmetry.space_group_name_H-M   'P 1'
#
loop_
_entity.id
_entity.type
_entity.pdbx_description
1 polymer ?
#
loop_
_entity_poly.entity_id
_entity_poly.type
_entity_poly.pdbx_seq_one_letter_code
_entity_poly.pdbx_strand_id
1 'polypeptide(L)'
;MQLGYIIGEDKLFKGLRRYYNEWKFKHPDEYDFLRIMEKEGGIELDWYIDYWIKTTHQIDYSLELNEKDKNKISVSINRIGKMPMPIEIEVLYEDLPSENYYIPLSIMRGEKDNSDNKLIILDDWEWVNESYQFDLDMSGKKIKKIEINPSGELADVNKSNNLIEFE
;
A
#
# COMPACT_ATOMS: atom_id res chain seq x y z
N MET A 1 5.70 0.87 12.47
CA MET A 1 4.53 1.39 11.74
C MET A 1 4.59 1.01 10.25
N GLN A 2 5.56 1.45 9.42
CA GLN A 2 5.54 1.15 7.98
C GLN A 2 5.58 -0.35 7.63
N LEU A 3 6.36 -1.14 8.35
CA LEU A 3 6.36 -2.59 8.16
C LEU A 3 4.99 -3.22 8.50
N GLY A 4 4.32 -2.71 9.54
CA GLY A 4 2.95 -3.13 9.88
C GLY A 4 1.94 -2.77 8.79
N TYR A 5 2.07 -1.60 8.17
CA TYR A 5 1.27 -1.22 7.01
C TYR A 5 1.44 -2.21 5.84
N ILE A 6 2.69 -2.67 5.60
CA ILE A 6 3.02 -3.58 4.49
C ILE A 6 2.50 -5.01 4.75
N ILE A 7 2.79 -5.59 5.93
CA ILE A 7 2.49 -7.01 6.21
C ILE A 7 1.22 -7.24 7.05
N GLY A 8 0.64 -6.19 7.60
CA GLY A 8 -0.45 -6.24 8.59
C GLY A 8 0.07 -6.24 10.03
N GLU A 9 -0.64 -5.54 10.92
CA GLU A 9 -0.23 -5.39 12.32
C GLU A 9 -0.17 -6.71 13.08
N ASP A 10 -1.16 -7.60 12.90
CA ASP A 10 -1.19 -8.91 13.56
C ASP A 10 0.03 -9.76 13.20
N LYS A 11 0.41 -9.76 11.92
CA LYS A 11 1.58 -10.46 11.42
C LYS A 11 2.87 -9.82 11.93
N LEU A 12 2.94 -8.48 12.00
CA LEU A 12 4.06 -7.77 12.61
C LEU A 12 4.25 -8.20 14.07
N PHE A 13 3.20 -8.15 14.88
CA PHE A 13 3.30 -8.53 16.30
C PHE A 13 3.61 -10.01 16.50
N LYS A 14 3.11 -10.88 15.64
CA LYS A 14 3.47 -12.29 15.64
C LYS A 14 4.95 -12.49 15.30
N GLY A 15 5.43 -11.80 14.27
CA GLY A 15 6.84 -11.80 13.87
C GLY A 15 7.76 -11.28 14.98
N LEU A 16 7.40 -10.18 15.65
CA LEU A 16 8.17 -9.63 16.76
C LEU A 16 8.28 -10.61 17.92
N ARG A 17 7.19 -11.28 18.29
CA ARG A 17 7.21 -12.32 19.36
C ARG A 17 8.09 -13.50 18.96
N ARG A 18 8.01 -13.93 17.69
CA ARG A 18 8.83 -15.00 17.16
C ARG A 18 10.30 -14.60 17.15
N TYR A 19 10.62 -13.42 16.63
CA TYR A 19 11.98 -12.88 16.62
C TYR A 19 12.57 -12.82 18.02
N TYR A 20 11.85 -12.29 19.01
CA TYR A 20 12.31 -12.27 20.40
C TYR A 20 12.61 -13.67 20.93
N ASN A 21 11.74 -14.65 20.68
CA ASN A 21 11.93 -16.01 21.19
C ASN A 21 13.11 -16.75 20.53
N GLU A 22 13.32 -16.55 19.23
CA GLU A 22 14.38 -17.22 18.48
C GLU A 22 15.75 -16.56 18.68
N TRP A 23 15.77 -15.24 18.91
CA TRP A 23 17.01 -14.44 18.89
C TRP A 23 17.42 -13.85 20.22
N LYS A 24 16.61 -13.92 21.27
CA LYS A 24 17.02 -13.46 22.61
C LYS A 24 18.34 -14.09 23.02
N PHE A 25 19.26 -13.27 23.53
CA PHE A 25 20.63 -13.65 23.91
C PHE A 25 21.54 -14.09 22.76
N LYS A 26 21.18 -13.82 21.51
CA LYS A 26 22.03 -14.02 20.33
C LYS A 26 22.40 -12.67 19.72
N HIS A 27 23.12 -12.68 18.59
CA HIS A 27 23.55 -11.49 17.86
C HIS A 27 22.97 -11.51 16.44
N PRO A 28 21.67 -11.18 16.26
CA PRO A 28 21.05 -11.14 14.93
C PRO A 28 21.52 -9.93 14.15
N ASP A 29 21.47 -10.05 12.83
CA ASP A 29 21.54 -8.93 11.91
C ASP A 29 20.14 -8.52 11.39
N GLU A 30 20.10 -7.52 10.50
CA GLU A 30 18.85 -7.04 9.90
C GLU A 30 18.14 -8.09 9.04
N TYR A 31 18.88 -8.98 8.40
CA TYR A 31 18.31 -10.04 7.58
C TYR A 31 17.66 -11.14 8.42
N ASP A 32 18.18 -11.43 9.60
CA ASP A 32 17.56 -12.39 10.53
C ASP A 32 16.19 -11.91 11.00
N PHE A 33 16.06 -10.60 11.24
CA PHE A 33 14.79 -9.98 11.56
C PHE A 33 13.83 -10.06 10.36
N LEU A 34 14.31 -9.65 9.18
CA LEU A 34 13.49 -9.55 8.00
C LEU A 34 12.94 -10.91 7.56
N ARG A 35 13.75 -11.97 7.56
CA ARG A 35 13.32 -13.34 7.27
C ARG A 35 12.16 -13.82 8.13
N ILE A 36 12.10 -13.39 9.39
CA ILE A 36 10.96 -13.73 10.24
C ILE A 36 9.73 -12.97 9.80
N MET A 37 9.87 -11.67 9.47
CA MET A 37 8.77 -10.86 8.98
C MET A 37 8.23 -11.35 7.63
N GLU A 38 9.10 -11.76 6.71
CA GLU A 38 8.73 -12.39 5.44
C GLU A 38 7.92 -13.67 5.64
N LYS A 39 8.38 -14.55 6.52
CA LYS A 39 7.67 -15.80 6.82
C LYS A 39 6.30 -15.57 7.45
N GLU A 40 6.16 -14.58 8.32
CA GLU A 40 4.87 -14.26 8.93
C GLU A 40 3.99 -13.45 7.98
N GLY A 41 4.58 -12.57 7.15
CA GLY A 41 3.90 -11.76 6.14
C GLY A 41 3.45 -12.56 4.93
N GLY A 42 4.25 -13.54 4.51
CA GLY A 42 4.04 -14.29 3.27
C GLY A 42 4.46 -13.51 2.02
N ILE A 43 5.36 -12.52 2.16
CA ILE A 43 5.84 -11.64 1.09
C ILE A 43 7.35 -11.48 1.17
N GLU A 44 7.98 -11.07 0.06
CA GLU A 44 9.40 -10.73 0.00
C GLU A 44 9.63 -9.31 0.51
N LEU A 45 10.65 -9.13 1.38
CA LEU A 45 10.98 -7.85 1.99
C LEU A 45 12.44 -7.41 1.77
N ASP A 46 13.23 -8.09 0.93
CA ASP A 46 14.61 -7.69 0.64
C ASP A 46 14.69 -6.22 0.19
N TRP A 47 13.73 -5.78 -0.65
CA TRP A 47 13.60 -4.40 -1.10
C TRP A 47 13.42 -3.41 0.08
N TYR A 48 12.83 -3.86 1.19
CA TYR A 48 12.61 -3.02 2.37
C TYR A 48 13.94 -2.57 2.98
N ILE A 49 14.95 -3.47 3.10
CA ILE A 49 16.29 -3.07 3.54
C ILE A 49 16.92 -2.08 2.57
N ASP A 50 16.84 -2.36 1.28
CA ASP A 50 17.49 -1.54 0.26
C ASP A 50 16.96 -0.10 0.24
N TYR A 51 15.68 0.09 0.48
CA TYR A 51 15.05 1.43 0.48
C TYR A 51 14.99 2.06 1.86
N TRP A 52 14.56 1.34 2.91
CA TRP A 52 14.33 1.91 4.23
C TRP A 52 15.59 2.03 5.10
N ILE A 53 16.55 1.14 4.93
CA ILE A 53 17.77 1.12 5.74
C ILE A 53 18.92 1.83 5.03
N LYS A 54 19.04 1.62 3.71
CA LYS A 54 20.21 2.10 2.95
C LYS A 54 19.99 3.45 2.25
N THR A 55 18.79 4.04 2.28
CA THR A 55 18.50 5.31 1.64
C THR A 55 17.80 6.30 2.57
N THR A 56 17.72 7.55 2.13
CA THR A 56 16.92 8.63 2.75
C THR A 56 15.75 9.04 1.86
N HIS A 57 15.25 8.11 1.03
CA HIS A 57 14.15 8.37 0.13
C HIS A 57 12.87 8.65 0.90
N GLN A 58 12.02 9.49 0.33
CA GLN A 58 10.72 9.84 0.90
C GLN A 58 9.60 9.17 0.14
N ILE A 59 8.50 8.93 0.84
CA ILE A 59 7.23 8.51 0.27
C ILE A 59 6.46 9.78 -0.10
N ASP A 60 6.07 9.88 -1.35
CA ASP A 60 5.21 10.95 -1.88
C ASP A 60 4.47 10.37 -3.09
N TYR A 61 3.18 10.22 -2.96
CA TYR A 61 2.28 9.75 -4.02
C TYR A 61 1.23 10.81 -4.29
N SER A 62 0.78 10.92 -5.52
CA SER A 62 -0.31 11.81 -5.88
C SER A 62 -1.42 11.08 -6.62
N LEU A 63 -2.62 11.59 -6.47
CA LEU A 63 -3.84 11.10 -7.10
C LEU A 63 -4.25 12.05 -8.24
N GLU A 64 -4.52 11.50 -9.41
CA GLU A 64 -5.06 12.23 -10.54
C GLU A 64 -6.22 11.46 -11.16
N LEU A 65 -7.19 12.17 -11.71
CA LEU A 65 -8.35 11.59 -12.39
C LEU A 65 -8.40 12.04 -13.83
N ASN A 66 -8.71 11.09 -14.72
CA ASN A 66 -8.97 11.36 -16.12
C ASN A 66 -10.33 10.77 -16.49
N GLU A 67 -11.29 11.60 -16.86
CA GLU A 67 -12.56 11.11 -17.39
C GLU A 67 -12.33 10.41 -18.73
N LYS A 68 -12.71 9.14 -18.83
CA LYS A 68 -12.68 8.38 -20.10
C LYS A 68 -13.98 8.47 -20.86
N ASP A 69 -15.10 8.28 -20.15
CA ASP A 69 -16.46 8.41 -20.67
C ASP A 69 -17.47 8.61 -19.52
N LYS A 70 -18.76 8.67 -19.82
CA LYS A 70 -19.82 8.91 -18.82
C LYS A 70 -19.91 7.86 -17.72
N ASN A 71 -19.35 6.68 -17.93
CA ASN A 71 -19.46 5.53 -17.02
C ASN A 71 -18.12 5.05 -16.51
N LYS A 72 -17.02 5.70 -16.87
CA LYS A 72 -15.66 5.28 -16.45
C LYS A 72 -14.78 6.45 -16.12
N ILE A 73 -14.14 6.38 -14.97
CA ILE A 73 -13.07 7.29 -14.54
C ILE A 73 -11.78 6.49 -14.46
N SER A 74 -10.73 6.99 -15.10
CA SER A 74 -9.39 6.47 -14.90
C SER A 74 -8.75 7.16 -13.72
N VAL A 75 -8.34 6.37 -12.74
CA VAL A 75 -7.58 6.81 -11.57
C VAL A 75 -6.11 6.58 -11.86
N SER A 76 -5.30 7.63 -11.74
CA SER A 76 -3.84 7.58 -11.88
C SER A 76 -3.20 7.87 -10.54
N ILE A 77 -2.31 6.98 -10.12
CA ILE A 77 -1.46 7.16 -8.96
C ILE A 77 -0.05 7.44 -9.47
N ASN A 78 0.52 8.59 -9.10
CA ASN A 78 1.88 8.94 -9.47
C ASN A 78 2.80 8.85 -8.26
N ARG A 79 3.93 8.16 -8.41
CA ARG A 79 4.97 8.09 -7.40
C ARG A 79 5.95 9.26 -7.61
N ILE A 80 5.80 10.31 -6.82
CA ILE A 80 6.64 11.50 -6.84
C ILE A 80 7.92 11.26 -6.03
N GLY A 81 7.77 10.60 -4.88
CA GLY A 81 8.89 10.16 -4.05
C GLY A 81 9.62 8.94 -4.65
N LYS A 82 10.81 8.66 -4.14
CA LYS A 82 11.64 7.53 -4.62
C LYS A 82 11.47 6.26 -3.78
N MET A 83 10.67 6.31 -2.72
CA MET A 83 10.38 5.17 -1.86
C MET A 83 9.19 4.40 -2.44
N PRO A 84 9.37 3.15 -2.93
CA PRO A 84 8.25 2.33 -3.36
C PRO A 84 7.47 1.82 -2.15
N MET A 85 6.13 1.89 -2.23
CA MET A 85 5.23 1.34 -1.22
C MET A 85 4.00 0.73 -1.89
N PRO A 86 3.43 -0.35 -1.36
CA PRO A 86 2.09 -0.77 -1.75
C PRO A 86 1.08 0.33 -1.36
N ILE A 87 0.01 0.47 -2.12
CA ILE A 87 -0.91 1.59 -1.95
C ILE A 87 -2.32 1.08 -1.62
N GLU A 88 -2.92 1.66 -0.58
CA GLU A 88 -4.33 1.51 -0.27
C GLU A 88 -5.09 2.76 -0.69
N ILE A 89 -6.26 2.57 -1.31
CA ILE A 89 -7.12 3.63 -1.82
C ILE A 89 -8.54 3.37 -1.36
N GLU A 90 -9.18 4.37 -0.77
CA GLU A 90 -10.62 4.35 -0.50
C GLU A 90 -11.37 5.15 -1.56
N VAL A 91 -12.42 4.57 -2.10
CA VAL A 91 -13.42 5.25 -2.92
C VAL A 91 -14.72 5.32 -2.14
N LEU A 92 -15.07 6.51 -1.69
CA LEU A 92 -16.30 6.77 -0.94
C LEU A 92 -17.38 7.26 -1.91
N TYR A 93 -18.54 6.61 -1.87
CA TYR A 93 -19.71 6.96 -2.67
C TYR A 93 -20.75 7.74 -1.83
N GLU A 94 -21.68 8.44 -2.50
CA GLU A 94 -22.77 9.16 -1.81
C GLU A 94 -23.73 8.21 -1.09
N ASP A 95 -24.23 7.20 -1.78
CA ASP A 95 -25.32 6.33 -1.32
C ASP A 95 -24.95 4.83 -1.28
N LEU A 96 -23.68 4.49 -1.43
CA LEU A 96 -23.17 3.13 -1.43
C LEU A 96 -22.05 2.96 -0.41
N PRO A 97 -21.78 1.73 0.06
CA PRO A 97 -20.58 1.44 0.86
C PRO A 97 -19.31 1.85 0.12
N SER A 98 -18.29 2.26 0.87
CA SER A 98 -16.96 2.53 0.28
C SER A 98 -16.34 1.24 -0.27
N GLU A 99 -15.54 1.41 -1.30
CA GLU A 99 -14.70 0.35 -1.86
C GLU A 99 -13.23 0.66 -1.50
N ASN A 100 -12.53 -0.36 -1.00
CA ASN A 100 -11.13 -0.24 -0.63
C ASN A 100 -10.28 -1.04 -1.61
N TYR A 101 -9.40 -0.37 -2.33
CA TYR A 101 -8.50 -0.95 -3.30
C TYR A 101 -7.10 -1.10 -2.72
N TYR A 102 -6.41 -2.16 -3.11
CA TYR A 102 -5.01 -2.38 -2.74
C TYR A 102 -4.17 -2.68 -3.97
N ILE A 103 -3.07 -1.97 -4.12
CA ILE A 103 -2.11 -2.12 -5.21
C ILE A 103 -0.81 -2.68 -4.61
N PRO A 104 -0.53 -3.96 -4.77
CA PRO A 104 0.74 -4.54 -4.34
C PRO A 104 1.88 -4.10 -5.26
N LEU A 105 3.12 -4.21 -4.80
CA LEU A 105 4.29 -4.05 -5.65
C LEU A 105 4.76 -5.41 -6.18
N SER A 106 5.10 -5.51 -7.46
CA SER A 106 5.62 -6.75 -8.06
C SER A 106 6.86 -7.31 -7.34
N ILE A 107 7.69 -6.43 -6.75
CA ILE A 107 8.88 -6.84 -5.97
C ILE A 107 8.55 -7.54 -4.65
N MET A 108 7.30 -7.43 -4.15
CA MET A 108 6.86 -8.10 -2.92
C MET A 108 6.58 -9.59 -3.14
N ARG A 109 6.38 -10.03 -4.39
CA ARG A 109 6.00 -11.40 -4.76
C ARG A 109 4.88 -11.99 -3.93
N GLY A 110 3.93 -11.15 -3.58
CA GLY A 110 2.79 -11.45 -2.74
C GLY A 110 2.08 -10.19 -2.29
N GLU A 111 1.05 -10.35 -1.50
CA GLU A 111 0.17 -9.27 -1.10
C GLU A 111 -0.17 -9.33 0.39
N LYS A 112 -0.67 -8.23 0.92
CA LYS A 112 -1.21 -8.16 2.29
C LYS A 112 -2.37 -9.13 2.44
N ASP A 113 -2.46 -9.76 3.60
CA ASP A 113 -3.56 -10.68 3.91
C ASP A 113 -4.93 -9.98 3.78
N ASN A 114 -5.79 -10.57 2.97
CA ASN A 114 -7.15 -10.11 2.71
C ASN A 114 -8.18 -11.22 3.01
N SER A 115 -7.92 -12.02 4.04
CA SER A 115 -8.79 -13.13 4.43
C SER A 115 -10.21 -12.69 4.82
N ASP A 116 -10.40 -11.43 5.19
CA ASP A 116 -11.70 -10.82 5.47
C ASP A 116 -12.40 -10.20 4.23
N ASN A 117 -11.77 -10.29 3.05
CA ASN A 117 -12.26 -9.79 1.77
C ASN A 117 -12.67 -8.30 1.78
N LYS A 118 -11.99 -7.47 2.57
CA LYS A 118 -12.27 -6.04 2.63
C LYS A 118 -11.58 -5.24 1.53
N LEU A 119 -10.53 -5.79 0.94
CA LEU A 119 -9.75 -5.13 -0.10
C LEU A 119 -10.07 -5.71 -1.47
N ILE A 120 -10.20 -4.85 -2.45
CA ILE A 120 -10.20 -5.18 -3.88
C ILE A 120 -8.75 -5.10 -4.34
N ILE A 121 -8.14 -6.25 -4.56
CA ILE A 121 -6.73 -6.32 -4.95
C ILE A 121 -6.64 -6.08 -6.44
N LEU A 122 -5.83 -5.10 -6.83
CA LEU A 122 -5.52 -4.76 -8.20
C LEU A 122 -4.25 -5.49 -8.66
N ASP A 123 -3.95 -5.41 -9.96
CA ASP A 123 -2.72 -5.96 -10.52
C ASP A 123 -1.48 -5.34 -9.87
N ASP A 124 -0.40 -6.10 -9.80
CA ASP A 124 0.86 -5.65 -9.22
C ASP A 124 1.41 -4.40 -9.92
N TRP A 125 1.83 -3.42 -9.13
CA TRP A 125 2.55 -2.27 -9.66
C TRP A 125 4.01 -2.65 -9.93
N GLU A 126 4.40 -2.61 -11.21
CA GLU A 126 5.81 -2.68 -11.60
C GLU A 126 6.53 -1.42 -11.09
N TRP A 127 7.24 -1.55 -9.98
CA TRP A 127 7.81 -0.42 -9.23
C TRP A 127 8.74 0.50 -10.06
N VAL A 128 9.27 0.01 -11.19
CA VAL A 128 10.05 0.81 -12.13
C VAL A 128 9.21 1.87 -12.86
N ASN A 129 7.90 1.67 -12.96
CA ASN A 129 6.98 2.65 -13.52
C ASN A 129 6.70 3.75 -12.49
N GLU A 130 6.72 5.01 -12.91
CA GLU A 130 6.44 6.15 -12.05
C GLU A 130 4.95 6.34 -11.79
N SER A 131 4.09 5.72 -12.60
CA SER A 131 2.63 5.81 -12.45
C SER A 131 1.96 4.46 -12.57
N TYR A 132 0.79 4.34 -11.94
CA TYR A 132 -0.12 3.22 -12.02
C TYR A 132 -1.52 3.74 -12.37
N GLN A 133 -2.24 3.02 -13.22
CA GLN A 133 -3.59 3.42 -13.65
C GLN A 133 -4.57 2.26 -13.57
N PHE A 134 -5.76 2.54 -13.11
CA PHE A 134 -6.89 1.61 -13.14
C PHE A 134 -8.19 2.35 -13.41
N ASP A 135 -9.21 1.63 -13.85
CA ASP A 135 -10.50 2.19 -14.20
C ASP A 135 -11.54 1.88 -13.12
N LEU A 136 -12.29 2.89 -12.71
CA LEU A 136 -13.50 2.75 -11.88
C LEU A 136 -14.73 2.73 -12.76
N ASP A 137 -15.60 1.73 -12.56
CA ASP A 137 -16.92 1.68 -13.17
C ASP A 137 -17.89 2.58 -12.38
N MET A 138 -18.38 3.61 -13.08
CA MET A 138 -19.27 4.62 -12.54
C MET A 138 -20.75 4.37 -12.85
N SER A 139 -21.09 3.22 -13.43
CA SER A 139 -22.45 2.89 -13.85
C SER A 139 -23.45 3.02 -12.68
N GLY A 140 -24.14 4.15 -12.61
CA GLY A 140 -25.10 4.46 -11.54
C GLY A 140 -24.50 4.79 -10.18
N LYS A 141 -23.18 4.97 -10.08
CA LYS A 141 -22.47 5.35 -8.84
C LYS A 141 -22.10 6.83 -8.87
N LYS A 142 -22.15 7.47 -7.72
CA LYS A 142 -21.63 8.84 -7.54
C LYS A 142 -20.55 8.82 -6.49
N ILE A 143 -19.32 9.18 -6.90
CA ILE A 143 -18.19 9.29 -6.00
C ILE A 143 -18.31 10.59 -5.21
N LYS A 144 -18.08 10.51 -3.92
CA LYS A 144 -17.94 11.64 -3.01
C LYS A 144 -16.47 11.98 -2.78
N LYS A 145 -15.62 10.97 -2.67
CA LYS A 145 -14.19 11.13 -2.34
C LYS A 145 -13.37 9.95 -2.84
N ILE A 146 -12.14 10.21 -3.29
CA ILE A 146 -11.11 9.20 -3.49
C ILE A 146 -9.89 9.63 -2.67
N GLU A 147 -9.34 8.71 -1.88
CA GLU A 147 -8.21 9.01 -0.98
C GLU A 147 -7.18 7.88 -0.99
N ILE A 148 -5.91 8.25 -1.18
CA ILE A 148 -4.76 7.37 -0.94
C ILE A 148 -4.51 7.33 0.57
N ASN A 149 -4.22 6.12 1.10
CA ASN A 149 -3.86 5.93 2.51
C ASN A 149 -4.95 6.40 3.49
N PRO A 150 -6.18 5.87 3.40
CA PRO A 150 -7.29 6.30 4.26
C PRO A 150 -7.04 6.04 5.75
N SER A 151 -6.19 5.07 6.10
CA SER A 151 -5.76 4.80 7.47
C SER A 151 -4.82 5.86 8.05
N GLY A 152 -4.16 6.65 7.19
CA GLY A 152 -3.12 7.61 7.60
C GLY A 152 -1.79 6.96 8.03
N GLU A 153 -1.64 5.65 7.87
CA GLU A 153 -0.46 4.90 8.32
C GLU A 153 0.75 5.03 7.38
N LEU A 154 0.51 5.24 6.08
CA LEU A 154 1.58 5.50 5.12
C LEU A 154 2.23 6.85 5.44
N ALA A 155 3.56 6.86 5.60
CA ALA A 155 4.34 8.07 5.94
C ALA A 155 4.57 8.97 4.70
N ASP A 156 3.51 9.29 3.98
CA ASP A 156 3.53 10.21 2.88
C ASP A 156 3.83 11.64 3.38
N VAL A 157 4.80 12.29 2.74
CA VAL A 157 5.27 13.63 3.17
C VAL A 157 4.35 14.74 2.66
N ASN A 158 3.54 14.48 1.62
CA ASN A 158 2.62 15.47 1.05
C ASN A 158 1.20 14.93 0.96
N LYS A 159 0.50 14.94 2.07
CA LYS A 159 -0.88 14.44 2.14
C LYS A 159 -1.90 15.28 1.35
N SER A 160 -1.53 16.48 0.90
CA SER A 160 -2.46 17.36 0.19
C SER A 160 -2.76 16.92 -1.25
N ASN A 161 -1.93 16.04 -1.82
CA ASN A 161 -2.10 15.47 -3.16
C ASN A 161 -2.68 14.05 -3.16
N ASN A 162 -3.08 13.54 -1.99
CA ASN A 162 -3.61 12.18 -1.79
C ASN A 162 -5.14 12.11 -1.82
N LEU A 163 -5.82 13.24 -1.98
CA LEU A 163 -7.27 13.34 -1.83
C LEU A 163 -7.88 14.11 -3.00
N ILE A 164 -8.98 13.58 -3.54
CA ILE A 164 -9.87 14.29 -4.46
C ILE A 164 -11.29 14.18 -3.92
N GLU A 165 -11.95 15.32 -3.73
CA GLU A 165 -13.36 15.44 -3.34
C GLU A 165 -14.18 15.88 -4.53
N PHE A 166 -15.41 15.35 -4.63
CA PHE A 166 -16.39 15.72 -5.63
C PHE A 166 -17.51 16.52 -4.96
N GLU A 167 -17.96 17.58 -5.61
CA GLU A 167 -19.09 18.44 -5.18
C GLU A 167 -20.46 17.86 -5.56
#